data_bd9b17eed37f5f6988055d280ea2abac
#
_entry.id   bd9b17eed37f5f6988055d280ea2abac
#
_cell.length_a   1.000
_cell.length_b   1.000
_cell.length_c   1.000
_cell.angle_alpha   90.00
_cell.angle_beta   90.00
_cell.angle_gamma   90.00
#
_symmetry.space_group_name_H-M   'P 1'
#
loop_
_entity.id
_entity.type
_entity.pdbx_description
1 polymer ?
#
loop_
_entity_poly.entity_id
_entity_poly.type
_entity_poly.pdbx_seq_one_letter_code
_entity_poly.pdbx_strand_id
1 'polypeptide(L)'
;MAFKRWKKSPTKKPPQKMWTNDEMKVIGWCLSNKIGVGISPDWKDDMSRWQIDLTVNGNIHTDPNRYSDDAILNKMYEYYKYYYDKHNKQ
;
A
#
# COMPACT_ATOMS: atom_id res chain seq x y z
N MET A 1 29.42 -19.06 -5.62
CA MET A 1 28.56 -18.63 -5.61
C MET A 1 27.33 -18.88 -4.99
N ALA A 2 27.30 -18.86 -3.84
CA ALA A 2 26.19 -19.10 -3.10
C ALA A 2 25.14 -18.12 -3.19
N PHE A 3 25.48 -16.98 -3.46
CA PHE A 3 24.46 -16.00 -3.43
C PHE A 3 23.44 -16.17 -4.45
N LYS A 4 23.58 -16.97 -5.36
CA LYS A 4 22.55 -17.08 -6.23
C LYS A 4 21.36 -17.52 -5.63
N ARG A 5 21.44 -18.13 -4.53
CA ARG A 5 20.29 -18.58 -3.96
C ARG A 5 19.40 -17.59 -3.58
N TRP A 6 19.82 -16.43 -3.36
CA TRP A 6 18.91 -15.47 -2.95
C TRP A 6 17.86 -15.26 -3.87
N LYS A 7 18.02 -15.48 -5.07
CA LYS A 7 17.00 -15.24 -5.91
C LYS A 7 15.93 -16.15 -5.69
N LYS A 8 16.14 -17.16 -4.95
CA LYS A 8 15.12 -18.04 -4.73
C LYS A 8 14.16 -17.53 -3.76
N SER A 9 14.45 -16.50 -3.08
CA SER A 9 13.47 -15.93 -2.19
C SER A 9 12.30 -15.59 -3.01
N PRO A 10 11.13 -16.01 -2.64
CA PRO A 10 9.96 -15.71 -3.40
C PRO A 10 9.69 -14.25 -3.32
N THR A 11 9.58 -13.63 -4.46
CA THR A 11 9.18 -12.25 -4.46
C THR A 11 7.82 -12.24 -5.03
N LYS A 12 6.90 -11.69 -4.29
CA LYS A 12 5.54 -11.63 -4.72
C LYS A 12 5.31 -10.28 -5.35
N LYS A 13 4.78 -10.27 -6.55
CA LYS A 13 4.51 -9.02 -7.21
C LYS A 13 3.24 -8.43 -6.66
N PRO A 14 3.20 -7.13 -6.39
CA PRO A 14 1.98 -6.51 -5.89
C PRO A 14 0.92 -6.51 -6.98
N PRO A 15 -0.33 -6.62 -6.60
CA PRO A 15 -1.40 -6.53 -7.58
C PRO A 15 -1.42 -5.15 -8.19
N GLN A 16 -1.87 -5.07 -9.42
CA GLN A 16 -1.90 -3.81 -10.13
C GLN A 16 -3.25 -3.55 -10.71
N LYS A 17 -3.60 -2.30 -10.87
CA LYS A 17 -4.84 -1.94 -11.52
C LYS A 17 -4.66 -0.59 -12.16
N MET A 18 -5.50 -0.28 -13.15
CA MET A 18 -5.49 1.02 -13.76
C MET A 18 -6.34 1.93 -12.93
N TRP A 19 -5.74 2.94 -12.35
CA TRP A 19 -6.48 3.90 -11.56
C TRP A 19 -7.17 4.88 -12.50
N THR A 20 -8.38 5.29 -12.12
CA THR A 20 -9.09 6.30 -12.92
C THR A 20 -8.44 7.66 -12.68
N ASN A 21 -8.80 8.63 -13.50
CA ASN A 21 -8.24 9.97 -13.34
C ASN A 21 -8.59 10.56 -11.97
N ASP A 22 -9.80 10.32 -11.50
CA ASP A 22 -10.22 10.82 -10.20
C ASP A 22 -9.42 10.15 -9.08
N GLU A 23 -9.19 8.86 -9.20
CA GLU A 23 -8.42 8.14 -8.21
C GLU A 23 -6.97 8.62 -8.20
N MET A 24 -6.40 8.86 -9.38
CA MET A 24 -5.03 9.34 -9.47
C MET A 24 -4.90 10.73 -8.88
N LYS A 25 -5.95 11.53 -8.98
CA LYS A 25 -5.92 12.85 -8.41
C LYS A 25 -5.84 12.78 -6.89
N VAL A 26 -6.63 11.89 -6.29
CA VAL A 26 -6.62 11.70 -4.84
C VAL A 26 -5.26 11.19 -4.38
N ILE A 27 -4.73 10.18 -5.08
CA ILE A 27 -3.45 9.59 -4.72
C ILE A 27 -2.34 10.63 -4.88
N GLY A 28 -2.35 11.37 -5.99
CA GLY A 28 -1.33 12.38 -6.25
C GLY A 28 -1.33 13.49 -5.18
N TRP A 29 -2.53 13.91 -4.77
CA TRP A 29 -2.64 14.90 -3.73
C TRP A 29 -2.00 14.40 -2.43
N CYS A 30 -2.30 13.14 -2.06
CA CYS A 30 -1.74 12.57 -0.85
C CYS A 30 -0.22 12.48 -0.91
N LEU A 31 0.32 12.01 -2.02
CA LEU A 31 1.76 11.89 -2.14
C LEU A 31 2.45 13.25 -2.08
N SER A 32 1.81 14.27 -2.63
CA SER A 32 2.36 15.62 -2.57
C SER A 32 2.33 16.19 -1.16
N ASN A 33 1.49 15.63 -0.30
CA ASN A 33 1.35 16.09 1.07
C ASN A 33 1.98 15.14 2.08
N LYS A 34 2.94 14.34 1.61
CA LYS A 34 3.70 13.43 2.45
C LYS A 34 2.85 12.33 3.08
N ILE A 35 1.83 11.90 2.38
CA ILE A 35 1.01 10.78 2.81
C ILE A 35 1.20 9.67 1.79
N GLY A 36 1.70 8.53 2.22
CA GLY A 36 1.94 7.41 1.33
C GLY A 36 1.40 6.12 1.91
N VAL A 37 0.90 5.27 1.06
CA VAL A 37 0.42 3.96 1.47
C VAL A 37 1.24 2.93 0.73
N GLY A 38 2.02 2.16 1.46
CA GLY A 38 2.84 1.10 0.87
C GLY A 38 2.24 -0.25 1.18
N ILE A 39 2.48 -1.21 0.34
CA ILE A 39 2.01 -2.57 0.59
C ILE A 39 3.19 -3.52 0.47
N SER A 40 3.16 -4.56 1.25
CA SER A 40 4.18 -5.60 1.19
C SER A 40 3.56 -6.93 1.56
N PRO A 41 4.13 -8.04 1.10
CA PRO A 41 3.61 -9.34 1.49
C PRO A 41 3.79 -9.57 2.98
N ASP A 42 2.92 -10.38 3.56
CA ASP A 42 3.03 -10.72 4.96
C ASP A 42 4.03 -11.87 5.08
N TRP A 43 5.30 -11.51 5.20
CA TRP A 43 6.37 -12.50 5.21
C TRP A 43 6.33 -13.45 6.38
N LYS A 44 5.77 -13.03 7.48
CA LYS A 44 5.78 -13.87 8.65
C LYS A 44 4.71 -14.92 8.72
N ASP A 45 3.51 -14.54 8.39
CA ASP A 45 2.39 -15.43 8.58
C ASP A 45 1.83 -16.06 7.32
N ASP A 46 1.49 -15.26 6.35
CA ASP A 46 0.80 -15.80 5.18
C ASP A 46 1.12 -14.96 3.97
N MET A 47 2.00 -15.46 3.12
CA MET A 47 2.42 -14.71 1.95
C MET A 47 1.33 -14.49 0.93
N SER A 48 0.17 -15.10 1.12
CA SER A 48 -0.95 -14.84 0.24
C SER A 48 -1.66 -13.56 0.61
N ARG A 49 -1.26 -12.94 1.72
CA ARG A 49 -1.89 -11.71 2.16
C ARG A 49 -0.92 -10.56 2.14
N TRP A 50 -1.46 -9.38 2.20
CA TRP A 50 -0.67 -8.15 2.13
C TRP A 50 -0.80 -7.31 3.38
N GLN A 51 0.28 -6.65 3.71
CA GLN A 51 0.35 -5.74 4.85
C GLN A 51 0.39 -4.33 4.30
N ILE A 52 -0.27 -3.41 4.98
CA ILE A 52 -0.26 -2.01 4.59
C ILE A 52 0.56 -1.20 5.58
N ASP A 53 1.47 -0.38 5.06
CA ASP A 53 2.23 0.55 5.86
C ASP A 53 1.84 1.95 5.43
N LEU A 54 1.36 2.73 6.37
CA LEU A 54 0.89 4.07 6.09
C LEU A 54 1.91 5.08 6.61
N THR A 55 2.37 5.97 5.76
CA THR A 55 3.32 7.00 6.16
C THR A 55 2.63 8.36 6.10
N VAL A 56 2.61 9.06 7.21
CA VAL A 56 2.01 10.38 7.29
C VAL A 56 3.02 11.32 7.93
N ASN A 57 3.50 12.29 7.18
CA ASN A 57 4.48 13.26 7.66
C ASN A 57 5.71 12.61 8.30
N GLY A 58 6.16 11.50 7.73
CA GLY A 58 7.34 10.82 8.22
C GLY A 58 7.08 9.76 9.28
N ASN A 59 5.86 9.69 9.80
CA ASN A 59 5.52 8.67 10.78
C ASN A 59 4.93 7.47 10.09
N ILE A 60 5.39 6.29 10.45
CA ILE A 60 4.94 5.06 9.80
C ILE A 60 4.03 4.28 10.73
N HIS A 61 2.87 3.92 10.22
CA HIS A 61 1.92 3.11 10.99
C HIS A 61 1.58 1.88 10.16
N THR A 62 1.69 0.72 10.75
CA THR A 62 1.35 -0.52 10.05
C THR A 62 -0.05 -0.93 10.43
N ASP A 63 -0.87 -1.21 9.42
CA ASP A 63 -2.23 -1.67 9.66
C ASP A 63 -2.13 -3.06 10.29
N PRO A 64 -2.80 -3.31 11.39
CA PRO A 64 -2.75 -4.63 12.03
C PRO A 64 -3.45 -5.73 11.24
N ASN A 65 -4.27 -5.35 10.27
CA ASN A 65 -4.97 -6.34 9.46
C ASN A 65 -4.18 -6.72 8.22
N ARG A 66 -4.50 -7.86 7.66
CA ARG A 66 -3.90 -8.31 6.42
C ARG A 66 -4.97 -8.47 5.39
N TYR A 67 -4.63 -8.26 4.14
CA TYR A 67 -5.61 -8.21 3.07
C TYR A 67 -5.24 -9.13 1.90
N SER A 68 -6.23 -9.64 1.22
CA SER A 68 -6.01 -10.50 0.06
C SER A 68 -5.63 -9.66 -1.15
N ASP A 69 -5.20 -10.33 -2.21
CA ASP A 69 -4.87 -9.65 -3.46
C ASP A 69 -6.06 -8.85 -3.99
N ASP A 70 -7.26 -9.37 -3.80
CA ASP A 70 -8.45 -8.71 -4.31
C ASP A 70 -8.83 -7.46 -3.50
N ALA A 71 -8.52 -7.45 -2.24
CA ALA A 71 -8.91 -6.37 -1.36
C ALA A 71 -7.85 -5.30 -1.15
N ILE A 72 -6.59 -5.65 -1.38
CA ILE A 72 -5.50 -4.76 -1.00
C ILE A 72 -5.52 -3.40 -1.70
N LEU A 73 -5.78 -3.36 -3.00
CA LEU A 73 -5.77 -2.10 -3.71
C LEU A 73 -6.94 -1.21 -3.34
N ASN A 74 -8.10 -1.82 -3.08
CA ASN A 74 -9.24 -1.04 -2.64
C ASN A 74 -8.98 -0.44 -1.27
N LYS A 75 -8.35 -1.23 -0.38
CA LYS A 75 -8.05 -0.74 0.95
C LYS A 75 -7.01 0.36 0.90
N MET A 76 -6.03 0.22 0.03
CA MET A 76 -5.01 1.21 -0.17
C MET A 76 -5.64 2.53 -0.60
N TYR A 77 -6.57 2.49 -1.55
CA TYR A 77 -7.25 3.68 -2.01
C TYR A 77 -8.13 4.27 -0.91
N GLU A 78 -8.75 3.44 -0.07
CA GLU A 78 -9.55 3.92 1.04
C GLU A 78 -8.72 4.80 1.98
N TYR A 79 -7.49 4.42 2.24
CA TYR A 79 -6.62 5.21 3.08
C TYR A 79 -6.31 6.56 2.42
N TYR A 80 -5.99 6.56 1.13
CA TYR A 80 -5.71 7.80 0.44
C TYR A 80 -6.94 8.70 0.45
N LYS A 81 -8.11 8.12 0.18
CA LYS A 81 -9.32 8.90 0.12
C LYS A 81 -9.69 9.46 1.49
N TYR A 82 -9.45 8.70 2.55
CA TYR A 82 -9.72 9.15 3.89
C TYR A 82 -8.96 10.45 4.19
N TYR A 83 -7.67 10.50 3.89
CA TYR A 83 -6.89 11.69 4.16
C TYR A 83 -7.23 12.82 3.21
N TYR A 84 -7.54 12.51 1.97
CA TYR A 84 -7.91 13.50 1.01
C TYR A 84 -9.22 14.18 1.44
N ASP A 85 -10.22 13.40 1.81
CA ASP A 85 -11.50 13.93 2.22
C ASP A 85 -11.39 14.69 3.54
N LYS A 86 -10.60 14.18 4.47
CA LYS A 86 -10.42 14.83 5.74
C LYS A 86 -9.84 16.22 5.57
N HIS A 87 -8.89 16.37 4.67
CA HIS A 87 -8.28 17.66 4.44
C HIS A 87 -9.22 18.59 3.69
N ASN A 88 -9.94 18.07 2.74
CA ASN A 88 -10.80 18.89 1.91
C ASN A 88 -12.16 19.18 2.49
N LYS A 89 -12.45 18.67 3.66
CA LYS A 89 -13.68 18.96 4.30
C LYS A 89 -13.65 20.16 5.12
N GLN A 90 -12.61 20.89 5.13
CA GLN A 90 -12.55 22.03 6.00
C GLN A 90 -13.28 23.18 5.55
#